data_20c76d3890fdae8234ede3842971add7
#
_entry.id   20c76d3890fdae8234ede3842971add7
#
_cell.length_a   1.000
_cell.length_b   1.000
_cell.length_c   1.000
_cell.angle_alpha   90.00
_cell.angle_beta   90.00
_cell.angle_gamma   90.00
#
_symmetry.space_group_name_H-M   'P 1'
#
loop_
_entity.id
_entity.type
_entity.pdbx_description
1 polymer ?
#
loop_
_entity_poly.entity_id
_entity_poly.type
_entity_poly.pdbx_seq_one_letter_code
_entity_poly.pdbx_strand_id
1 'polypeptide(L)'
;LLHEARVNWLRSLGFKNERDLGGAGIVLADTALEFQSEAFLGEVLDIELRVGEIGRAVFDLYYAVTAENRPVARAKTAIVFFDYDKRRATSMLASFRALLEGSHP
;
A
#
# COMPACT_ATOMS: atom_id res chain seq x y z
N LEU A 1 -3.84 -3.27 11.19
CA LEU A 1 -4.44 -1.99 10.80
C LEU A 1 -3.99 -1.53 9.41
N LEU A 2 -2.69 -1.32 9.22
CA LEU A 2 -2.17 -0.92 7.91
C LEU A 2 -2.28 -2.04 6.88
N HIS A 3 -2.12 -3.28 7.30
CA HIS A 3 -2.32 -4.44 6.43
C HIS A 3 -3.75 -4.50 5.89
N GLU A 4 -4.72 -4.31 6.76
CA GLU A 4 -6.13 -4.32 6.35
C GLU A 4 -6.45 -3.18 5.40
N ALA A 5 -5.90 -1.99 5.65
CA ALA A 5 -6.08 -0.84 4.77
C ALA A 5 -5.51 -1.13 3.38
N ARG A 6 -4.33 -1.74 3.31
CA ARG A 6 -3.70 -2.11 2.04
C ARG A 6 -4.52 -3.16 1.29
N VAL A 7 -5.00 -4.18 2.00
CA VAL A 7 -5.84 -5.21 1.38
C VAL A 7 -7.13 -4.61 0.84
N ASN A 8 -7.77 -3.73 1.60
CA ASN A 8 -8.99 -3.06 1.14
C ASN A 8 -8.73 -2.18 -0.07
N TRP A 9 -7.59 -1.49 -0.10
CA TRP A 9 -7.20 -0.69 -1.25
C TRP A 9 -7.02 -1.55 -2.49
N LEU A 10 -6.32 -2.69 -2.38
CA LEU A 10 -6.15 -3.62 -3.49
C LEU A 10 -7.49 -4.15 -3.99
N ARG A 11 -8.42 -4.45 -3.08
CA ARG A 11 -9.76 -4.88 -3.46
C ARG A 11 -10.51 -3.80 -4.24
N SER A 12 -10.31 -2.54 -3.87
CA SER A 12 -10.93 -1.43 -4.59
C SER A 12 -10.44 -1.33 -6.04
N LEU A 13 -9.24 -1.85 -6.32
CA LEU A 13 -8.68 -1.93 -7.66
C LEU A 13 -9.06 -3.23 -8.40
N GLY A 14 -9.81 -4.12 -7.76
CA GLY A 14 -10.30 -5.35 -8.37
C GLY A 14 -9.49 -6.61 -8.05
N PHE A 15 -8.57 -6.56 -7.12
CA PHE A 15 -7.74 -7.70 -6.75
C PHE A 15 -8.24 -8.36 -5.46
N LYS A 16 -8.15 -9.68 -5.38
CA LYS A 16 -8.64 -10.44 -4.24
C LYS A 16 -7.72 -10.36 -3.03
N ASN A 17 -6.41 -10.36 -3.27
CA ASN A 17 -5.41 -10.37 -2.20
C ASN A 17 -4.05 -9.93 -2.74
N GLU A 18 -3.06 -9.89 -1.85
CA GLU A 18 -1.71 -9.43 -2.15
C GLU A 18 -0.88 -10.45 -2.94
N ARG A 19 -1.36 -11.68 -3.10
CA ARG A 19 -0.62 -12.74 -3.78
C ARG A 19 -1.05 -12.97 -5.22
N ASP A 20 -2.16 -12.37 -5.62
CA ASP A 20 -2.71 -12.56 -6.96
C ASP A 20 -3.06 -11.22 -7.58
N LEU A 21 -2.10 -10.63 -8.25
CA LEU A 21 -2.23 -9.36 -8.96
C LEU A 21 -2.05 -9.56 -10.46
N GLY A 22 -2.64 -10.63 -10.99
CA GLY A 22 -2.55 -10.93 -12.41
C GLY A 22 -1.31 -11.73 -12.79
N GLY A 23 -0.95 -12.73 -11.99
CA GLY A 23 0.21 -13.61 -12.23
C GLY A 23 1.42 -13.32 -11.36
N ALA A 24 1.35 -12.30 -10.53
CA ALA A 24 2.39 -11.96 -9.56
C ALA A 24 1.74 -11.52 -8.26
N GLY A 25 2.47 -11.53 -7.19
CA GLY A 25 2.05 -10.99 -5.91
C GLY A 25 2.96 -9.85 -5.48
N ILE A 26 2.87 -9.47 -4.24
CA ILE A 26 3.71 -8.41 -3.67
C ILE A 26 4.37 -8.88 -2.39
N VAL A 27 5.53 -8.31 -2.10
CA VAL A 27 6.19 -8.43 -0.80
C VAL A 27 6.56 -7.05 -0.31
N LEU A 28 6.61 -6.88 1.01
CA LEU A 28 7.01 -5.62 1.61
C LEU A 28 8.53 -5.60 1.74
N ALA A 29 9.17 -4.60 1.12
CA ALA A 29 10.62 -4.49 1.15
C ALA A 29 11.11 -3.56 2.24
N ASP A 30 10.33 -2.54 2.60
CA ASP A 30 10.71 -1.55 3.59
C ASP A 30 9.46 -0.93 4.18
N THR A 31 9.52 -0.59 5.46
CA THR A 31 8.41 0.06 6.14
C THR A 31 8.97 1.08 7.13
N ALA A 32 8.45 2.30 7.05
CA ALA A 32 8.74 3.35 8.01
C ALA A 32 7.44 3.83 8.62
N LEU A 33 7.45 4.09 9.93
CA LEU A 33 6.27 4.53 10.67
C LEU A 33 6.65 5.68 11.57
N GLU A 34 5.88 6.75 11.54
CA GLU A 34 6.06 7.92 12.38
C GLU A 34 4.76 8.24 13.11
N PHE A 35 4.81 8.26 14.44
CA PHE A 35 3.68 8.69 15.25
C PHE A 35 3.75 10.21 15.44
N GLN A 36 2.61 10.87 15.28
CA GLN A 36 2.50 12.33 15.36
C GLN A 36 1.66 12.79 16.53
N SER A 37 0.74 11.96 17.03
CA SER A 37 -0.03 12.24 18.23
C SER A 37 -0.62 10.93 18.77
N GLU A 38 -1.16 11.00 19.99
CA GLU A 38 -1.78 9.84 20.60
C GLU A 38 -3.15 9.56 19.98
N ALA A 39 -3.48 8.27 19.88
CA ALA A 39 -4.83 7.82 19.59
C ALA A 39 -5.45 7.34 20.89
N PHE A 40 -6.71 7.70 21.12
CA PHE A 40 -7.42 7.35 22.34
C PHE A 40 -8.37 6.17 22.09
N LEU A 41 -8.58 5.37 23.12
CA LEU A 41 -9.49 4.24 23.04
C LEU A 41 -10.88 4.73 22.62
N GLY A 42 -11.46 4.05 21.64
CA GLY A 42 -12.80 4.39 21.14
C GLY A 42 -12.80 5.41 20.00
N GLU A 43 -11.67 6.02 19.68
CA GLU A 43 -11.61 6.93 18.55
C GLU A 43 -11.71 6.16 17.23
N VAL A 44 -12.40 6.75 16.25
CA VAL A 44 -12.45 6.24 14.90
C VAL A 44 -11.23 6.74 14.14
N LEU A 45 -10.49 5.82 13.58
CA LEU A 45 -9.30 6.15 12.79
C LEU A 45 -9.63 6.10 11.29
N ASP A 46 -9.28 7.16 10.59
CA ASP A 46 -9.36 7.22 9.14
C ASP A 46 -7.97 6.99 8.57
N ILE A 47 -7.88 6.12 7.57
CA ILE A 47 -6.62 5.80 6.91
C ILE A 47 -6.75 6.11 5.43
N GLU A 48 -5.95 7.05 4.96
CA GLU A 48 -5.84 7.37 3.54
C GLU A 48 -4.57 6.75 2.98
N LEU A 49 -4.68 6.20 1.78
CA LEU A 49 -3.56 5.63 1.06
C LEU A 49 -3.26 6.45 -0.19
N ARG A 50 -1.99 6.66 -0.45
CA ARG A 50 -1.55 7.40 -1.62
C ARG A 50 -0.35 6.69 -2.25
N VAL A 51 -0.38 6.53 -3.57
CA VAL A 51 0.73 5.98 -4.32
C VAL A 51 1.81 7.05 -4.46
N GLY A 52 3.04 6.69 -4.12
CA GLY A 52 4.19 7.57 -4.29
C GLY A 52 4.94 7.25 -5.58
N GLU A 53 6.26 7.13 -5.48
CA GLU A 53 7.08 6.82 -6.65
C GLU A 53 6.81 5.41 -7.16
N ILE A 54 6.77 5.27 -8.48
CA ILE A 54 6.54 3.99 -9.16
C ILE A 54 7.79 3.64 -9.95
N GLY A 55 8.45 2.56 -9.55
CA GLY A 55 9.59 2.01 -10.26
C GLY A 55 9.19 0.86 -11.16
N ARG A 56 10.17 0.12 -11.64
CA ARG A 56 9.94 -1.00 -12.56
C ARG A 56 9.26 -2.18 -11.87
N ALA A 57 9.71 -2.51 -10.68
CA ALA A 57 9.21 -3.66 -9.91
C ALA A 57 8.74 -3.24 -8.52
N VAL A 58 8.80 -1.97 -8.18
CA VAL A 58 8.52 -1.48 -6.84
C VAL A 58 7.72 -0.18 -6.93
N PHE A 59 6.86 0.03 -5.95
CA PHE A 59 6.21 1.32 -5.76
C PHE A 59 6.10 1.63 -4.27
N ASP A 60 6.03 2.92 -3.97
CA ASP A 60 5.84 3.37 -2.60
C ASP A 60 4.35 3.58 -2.32
N LEU A 61 3.90 3.13 -1.16
CA LEU A 61 2.56 3.37 -0.69
C LEU A 61 2.63 4.14 0.61
N TYR A 62 1.98 5.30 0.65
CA TYR A 62 1.92 6.15 1.81
C TYR A 62 0.59 6.00 2.51
N TYR A 63 0.63 6.02 3.83
CA TYR A 63 -0.55 5.92 4.68
C TYR A 63 -0.61 7.15 5.58
N ALA A 64 -1.75 7.78 5.65
CA ALA A 64 -2.01 8.85 6.60
C ALA A 64 -3.13 8.41 7.52
N VAL A 65 -2.86 8.34 8.82
CA VAL A 65 -3.84 7.95 9.83
C VAL A 65 -4.25 9.19 10.60
N THR A 66 -5.54 9.46 10.62
CA THR A 66 -6.10 10.60 11.33
C THR A 66 -7.22 10.15 12.28
N ALA A 67 -7.45 10.92 13.33
CA ALA A 67 -8.56 10.75 14.23
C ALA A 67 -9.17 12.14 14.47
N GLU A 68 -10.46 12.31 14.15
CA GLU A 68 -11.16 13.58 14.32
C GLU A 68 -10.41 14.77 13.70
N ASN A 69 -9.92 14.59 12.47
CA ASN A 69 -9.12 15.57 11.72
C ASN A 69 -7.76 15.90 12.36
N ARG A 70 -7.32 15.10 13.31
CA ARG A 70 -6.01 15.23 13.94
C ARG A 70 -5.06 14.18 13.34
N PRO A 71 -3.87 14.55 12.88
CA PRO A 71 -2.91 13.56 12.41
C PRO A 71 -2.41 12.70 13.59
N VAL A 72 -2.52 11.38 13.43
CA VAL A 72 -2.11 10.40 14.46
C VAL A 72 -0.79 9.75 14.06
N ALA A 73 -0.69 9.32 12.81
CA ALA A 73 0.50 8.64 12.32
C ALA A 73 0.58 8.74 10.82
N ARG A 74 1.77 8.53 10.30
CA ARG A 74 1.97 8.33 8.87
C ARG A 74 2.97 7.23 8.67
N ALA A 75 2.84 6.52 7.55
CA ALA A 75 3.69 5.40 7.23
C ALA A 75 4.01 5.39 5.75
N LYS A 76 5.08 4.71 5.41
CA LYS A 76 5.48 4.45 4.04
C LYS A 76 5.86 3.00 3.94
N THR A 77 5.41 2.32 2.90
CA THR A 77 5.80 0.94 2.61
C THR A 77 6.31 0.86 1.18
N ALA A 78 7.50 0.31 0.98
CA ALA A 78 7.98 -0.04 -0.34
C ALA A 78 7.46 -1.42 -0.67
N ILE A 79 6.72 -1.54 -1.77
CA ILE A 79 6.05 -2.76 -2.18
C ILE A 79 6.70 -3.27 -3.46
N VAL A 80 7.20 -4.50 -3.41
CA VAL A 80 7.91 -5.11 -4.53
C VAL A 80 7.04 -6.18 -5.18
N PHE A 81 6.92 -6.12 -6.51
CA PHE A 81 6.29 -7.20 -7.27
C PHE A 81 7.19 -8.42 -7.25
N PHE A 82 6.61 -9.56 -6.96
CA PHE A 82 7.34 -10.78 -6.72
C PHE A 82 6.67 -11.95 -7.41
N ASP A 83 7.50 -12.73 -8.12
CA ASP A 83 7.06 -13.98 -8.71
C ASP A 83 7.32 -15.10 -7.71
N TYR A 84 6.25 -15.61 -7.10
CA TYR A 84 6.35 -16.64 -6.07
C TYR A 84 6.83 -17.97 -6.62
N ASP A 85 6.57 -18.25 -7.89
CA ASP A 85 7.01 -19.49 -8.52
C ASP A 85 8.51 -19.49 -8.76
N LYS A 86 9.04 -18.37 -9.23
CA LYS A 86 10.47 -18.19 -9.47
C LYS A 86 11.23 -17.65 -8.27
N ARG A 87 10.51 -17.24 -7.23
CA ARG A 87 11.05 -16.70 -5.98
C ARG A 87 11.98 -15.51 -6.20
N ARG A 88 11.56 -14.57 -7.03
CA ARG A 88 12.33 -13.36 -7.30
C ARG A 88 11.44 -12.20 -7.66
N ALA A 89 11.99 -10.99 -7.53
CA ALA A 89 11.30 -9.79 -7.95
C ALA A 89 11.04 -9.84 -9.46
N THR A 90 9.93 -9.30 -9.87
CA THR A 90 9.52 -9.25 -11.27
C THR A 90 8.99 -7.87 -11.61
N SER A 91 9.02 -7.54 -12.91
CA SER A 91 8.48 -6.27 -13.36
C SER A 91 6.98 -6.21 -13.14
N MET A 92 6.51 -5.01 -12.80
CA MET A 92 5.10 -4.72 -12.63
C MET A 92 4.37 -4.89 -13.96
N LEU A 93 3.20 -5.51 -13.93
CA LEU A 93 2.37 -5.64 -15.13
C LEU A 93 1.91 -4.25 -15.59
N ALA A 94 1.84 -4.06 -16.91
CA ALA A 94 1.43 -2.79 -17.49
C ALA A 94 0.03 -2.38 -17.05
N SER A 95 -0.89 -3.33 -16.93
CA SER A 95 -2.25 -3.06 -16.46
C SER A 95 -2.29 -2.57 -15.02
N PHE A 96 -1.46 -3.15 -14.15
CA PHE A 96 -1.39 -2.71 -12.76
C PHE A 96 -0.72 -1.34 -12.66
N ARG A 97 0.34 -1.11 -13.43
CA ARG A 97 1.00 0.20 -13.48
C ARG A 97 0.01 1.29 -13.89
N ALA A 98 -0.82 1.02 -14.89
CA ALA A 98 -1.83 1.98 -15.34
C ALA A 98 -2.83 2.32 -14.22
N LEU A 99 -3.23 1.33 -13.43
CA LEU A 99 -4.09 1.56 -12.27
C LEU A 99 -3.40 2.44 -11.22
N LEU A 100 -2.14 2.19 -10.95
CA LEU A 100 -1.37 2.99 -9.98
C LEU A 100 -1.20 4.44 -10.47
N GLU A 101 -0.91 4.62 -11.74
CA GLU A 101 -0.73 5.95 -12.32
C GLU A 101 -2.04 6.74 -12.30
N GLY A 102 -3.17 6.07 -12.49
CA GLY A 102 -4.49 6.68 -12.36
C GLY A 102 -4.84 7.07 -10.93
N SER A 103 -4.20 6.44 -9.92
CA SER A 103 -4.40 6.74 -8.51
C SER A 103 -3.36 7.74 -7.97
N HIS A 104 -2.38 8.10 -8.78
CA HIS A 104 -1.32 9.03 -8.38
C HIS A 104 -1.85 10.45 -8.43
N PRO A 105 -1.71 11.23 -7.34
CA PRO A 105 -2.18 12.60 -7.30
C PRO A 105 -1.42 13.54 -8.23
#